data_e68b9bc2fb3f3109ce65e228b7046c5d
#
_entry.id   e68b9bc2fb3f3109ce65e228b7046c5d
#
_cell.length_a   1.000
_cell.length_b   1.000
_cell.length_c   1.000
_cell.angle_alpha   90.00
_cell.angle_beta   90.00
_cell.angle_gamma   90.00
#
_symmetry.space_group_name_H-M   'P 1'
#
loop_
_entity.id
_entity.type
_entity.pdbx_description
1 polymer ?
#
loop_
_entity_poly.entity_id
_entity_poly.type
_entity_poly.pdbx_seq_one_letter_code
_entity_poly.pdbx_strand_id
1 'polypeptide(L)'
;MVDGTVDGRSYRCLLDTGTGRTHIVADDFISEFAPLRQIASSGVFAPSNDVLIQLPDVTVGALSRRPCEVVRLDVGQPGARNLLGMDLMKTHRCDFLFDDGRLVIDSPGQLETSHDLHLDDADHPYVGVRFPELTAQAVWDTGAGITIVDRGFLATHPDSFHEFGSSTGTDATGAQVETPTFVVSEMTIGGVRFSPHRVAAVDLAPANATLARPMDLILGFTTLVQANWHFDFSRQAVGVTRGFDR
;
A
#
# COMPACT_ATOMS: atom_id res chain seq x y z
N MET A 1 11.96 -2.89 -2.27
CA MET A 1 12.20 -4.35 -2.20
C MET A 1 13.00 -4.65 -0.96
N VAL A 2 12.64 -5.69 -0.21
CA VAL A 2 13.33 -6.18 1.00
C VAL A 2 13.59 -7.67 0.87
N ASP A 3 14.58 -8.17 1.59
CA ASP A 3 14.86 -9.59 1.68
C ASP A 3 14.18 -10.15 2.93
N GLY A 4 13.45 -11.24 2.76
CA GLY A 4 12.77 -11.98 3.82
C GLY A 4 13.05 -13.47 3.74
N THR A 5 12.56 -14.23 4.71
CA THR A 5 12.67 -15.68 4.71
C THR A 5 11.32 -16.33 4.96
N VAL A 6 11.13 -17.50 4.33
CA VAL A 6 10.04 -18.43 4.61
C VAL A 6 10.69 -19.76 4.99
N ASP A 7 10.49 -20.23 6.21
CA ASP A 7 11.13 -21.44 6.76
C ASP A 7 12.64 -21.47 6.49
N GLY A 8 13.31 -20.33 6.71
CA GLY A 8 14.74 -20.14 6.50
C GLY A 8 15.20 -19.98 5.05
N ARG A 9 14.32 -20.10 4.05
CA ARG A 9 14.64 -19.86 2.62
C ARG A 9 14.45 -18.41 2.25
N SER A 10 15.40 -17.81 1.54
CA SER A 10 15.38 -16.40 1.16
C SER A 10 14.42 -16.09 0.03
N TYR A 11 13.63 -15.03 0.21
CA TYR A 11 12.71 -14.48 -0.79
C TYR A 11 12.88 -12.97 -0.87
N ARG A 12 12.87 -12.46 -2.11
CA ARG A 12 12.85 -11.01 -2.32
C ARG A 12 11.41 -10.54 -2.49
N CYS A 13 10.98 -9.59 -1.66
CA CYS A 13 9.60 -9.16 -1.56
C CYS A 13 9.46 -7.64 -1.73
N LEU A 14 8.31 -7.21 -2.24
CA LEU A 14 7.88 -5.82 -2.18
C LEU A 14 7.10 -5.60 -0.87
N LEU A 15 7.39 -4.54 -0.13
CA LEU A 15 6.50 -4.08 0.93
C LEU A 15 5.26 -3.47 0.28
N ASP A 16 4.09 -3.96 0.67
CA ASP A 16 2.81 -3.58 0.09
C ASP A 16 1.79 -3.36 1.19
N THR A 17 1.63 -2.10 1.61
CA THR A 17 0.65 -1.72 2.64
C THR A 17 -0.77 -1.57 2.10
N GLY A 18 -0.94 -1.63 0.78
CA GLY A 18 -2.24 -1.69 0.11
C GLY A 18 -2.85 -3.10 0.11
N THR A 19 -2.15 -4.10 0.66
CA THR A 19 -2.72 -5.44 0.86
C THR A 19 -2.71 -5.86 2.33
N GLY A 20 -3.83 -6.40 2.80
CA GLY A 20 -3.95 -6.92 4.17
C GLY A 20 -3.19 -8.24 4.40
N ARG A 21 -2.73 -8.92 3.33
CA ARG A 21 -2.11 -10.23 3.40
C ARG A 21 -0.81 -10.31 2.64
N THR A 22 0.12 -11.11 3.14
CA THR A 22 1.35 -11.48 2.44
C THR A 22 1.02 -12.43 1.28
N HIS A 23 1.65 -12.19 0.12
CA HIS A 23 1.54 -13.00 -1.10
C HIS A 23 2.90 -13.61 -1.43
N ILE A 24 2.92 -14.90 -1.76
CA ILE A 24 4.15 -15.60 -2.16
C ILE A 24 3.90 -16.32 -3.48
N VAL A 25 4.79 -16.10 -4.43
CA VAL A 25 4.78 -16.79 -5.73
C VAL A 25 5.24 -18.22 -5.53
N ALA A 26 4.49 -19.17 -6.07
CA ALA A 26 4.79 -20.58 -5.97
C ALA A 26 6.13 -20.90 -6.64
N ASP A 27 7.02 -21.54 -5.91
CA ASP A 27 8.18 -22.28 -6.39
C ASP A 27 8.01 -23.75 -5.99
N ASP A 28 9.02 -24.57 -6.20
CA ASP A 28 8.96 -26.01 -5.85
C ASP A 28 8.66 -26.20 -4.35
N PHE A 29 9.22 -25.35 -3.48
CA PHE A 29 9.01 -25.45 -2.04
C PHE A 29 7.62 -24.96 -1.63
N ILE A 30 7.20 -23.77 -2.09
CA ILE A 30 5.89 -23.21 -1.77
C ILE A 30 4.74 -24.08 -2.31
N SER A 31 4.98 -24.79 -3.42
CA SER A 31 4.02 -25.72 -4.01
C SER A 31 3.75 -26.97 -3.18
N GLU A 32 4.64 -27.33 -2.25
CA GLU A 32 4.45 -28.47 -1.33
C GLU A 32 3.35 -28.22 -0.28
N PHE A 33 3.03 -26.94 0.00
CA PHE A 33 2.03 -26.61 1.01
C PHE A 33 0.60 -26.76 0.46
N ALA A 34 -0.20 -27.56 1.18
CA ALA A 34 -1.59 -27.83 0.79
C ALA A 34 -2.45 -26.55 0.85
N PRO A 35 -3.39 -26.37 -0.08
CA PRO A 35 -4.39 -25.31 0.00
C PRO A 35 -5.22 -25.43 1.29
N LEU A 36 -5.38 -24.31 2.00
CA LEU A 36 -6.31 -24.22 3.13
C LEU A 36 -7.74 -23.94 2.63
N ARG A 37 -7.86 -22.93 1.79
CA ARG A 37 -9.15 -22.48 1.23
C ARG A 37 -8.91 -21.53 0.07
N GLN A 38 -9.97 -21.31 -0.72
CA GLN A 38 -10.03 -20.21 -1.69
C GLN A 38 -10.68 -18.99 -1.05
N ILE A 39 -10.22 -17.81 -1.46
CA ILE A 39 -10.78 -16.51 -1.07
C ILE A 39 -11.02 -15.66 -2.30
N ALA A 40 -12.10 -14.89 -2.29
CA ALA A 40 -12.29 -13.80 -3.23
C ALA A 40 -11.40 -12.63 -2.82
N SER A 41 -10.70 -12.06 -3.78
CA SER A 41 -9.87 -10.87 -3.64
C SER A 41 -10.15 -9.90 -4.78
N SER A 42 -9.61 -8.70 -4.71
CA SER A 42 -9.67 -7.75 -5.83
C SER A 42 -8.40 -6.91 -5.87
N GLY A 43 -7.89 -6.71 -7.09
CA GLY A 43 -7.00 -5.60 -7.38
C GLY A 43 -7.79 -4.32 -7.66
N VAL A 44 -7.09 -3.26 -8.04
CA VAL A 44 -7.72 -1.98 -8.39
C VAL A 44 -8.56 -2.10 -9.68
N PHE A 45 -8.17 -2.97 -10.62
CA PHE A 45 -8.82 -3.10 -11.92
C PHE A 45 -9.68 -4.36 -12.08
N ALA A 46 -9.39 -5.43 -11.33
CA ALA A 46 -10.07 -6.70 -11.52
C ALA A 46 -10.21 -7.51 -10.23
N PRO A 47 -11.29 -8.33 -10.10
CA PRO A 47 -11.39 -9.32 -9.05
C PRO A 47 -10.45 -10.51 -9.33
N SER A 48 -10.06 -11.22 -8.28
CA SER A 48 -9.31 -12.48 -8.33
C SER A 48 -9.90 -13.52 -7.38
N ASN A 49 -9.53 -14.78 -7.61
CA ASN A 49 -9.79 -15.89 -6.69
C ASN A 49 -8.43 -16.46 -6.28
N ASP A 50 -8.08 -16.25 -5.04
CA ASP A 50 -6.77 -16.58 -4.53
C ASP A 50 -6.79 -17.83 -3.66
N VAL A 51 -5.67 -18.51 -3.59
CA VAL A 51 -5.50 -19.71 -2.77
C VAL A 51 -4.70 -19.33 -1.52
N LEU A 52 -5.28 -19.58 -0.34
CA LEU A 52 -4.56 -19.46 0.93
C LEU A 52 -3.84 -20.77 1.25
N ILE A 53 -2.60 -20.63 1.71
CA ILE A 53 -1.80 -21.72 2.30
C ILE A 53 -1.30 -21.27 3.67
N GLN A 54 -0.91 -22.23 4.51
CA GLN A 54 -0.26 -21.93 5.78
C GLN A 54 1.23 -22.26 5.69
N LEU A 55 2.06 -21.27 5.94
CA LEU A 55 3.51 -21.40 6.04
C LEU A 55 3.94 -21.52 7.50
N PRO A 56 5.04 -22.24 7.79
CA PRO A 56 5.58 -22.37 9.16
C PRO A 56 5.93 -21.00 9.75
N ASP A 57 6.62 -20.18 8.97
CA ASP A 57 6.93 -18.80 9.31
C ASP A 57 7.17 -17.94 8.08
N VAL A 58 7.01 -16.62 8.27
CA VAL A 58 7.51 -15.58 7.37
C VAL A 58 8.23 -14.55 8.23
N THR A 59 9.48 -14.21 7.87
CA THR A 59 10.29 -13.27 8.64
C THR A 59 10.98 -12.25 7.73
N VAL A 60 10.95 -10.97 8.13
CA VAL A 60 11.64 -9.85 7.46
C VAL A 60 12.22 -8.94 8.53
N GLY A 61 13.54 -9.01 8.74
CA GLY A 61 14.17 -8.28 9.85
C GLY A 61 13.53 -8.65 11.19
N ALA A 62 12.96 -7.66 11.88
CA ALA A 62 12.26 -7.85 13.16
C ALA A 62 10.79 -8.30 13.00
N LEU A 63 10.21 -8.16 11.79
CA LEU A 63 8.86 -8.65 11.52
C LEU A 63 8.86 -10.16 11.40
N SER A 64 8.00 -10.83 12.17
CA SER A 64 7.87 -12.29 12.12
C SER A 64 6.46 -12.74 12.44
N ARG A 65 5.94 -13.71 11.68
CA ARG A 65 4.64 -14.35 11.94
C ARG A 65 4.75 -15.87 11.84
N ARG A 66 4.27 -16.57 12.89
CA ARG A 66 4.35 -18.02 13.06
C ARG A 66 3.08 -18.57 13.70
N PRO A 67 2.28 -19.43 13.04
CA PRO A 67 2.27 -19.68 11.60
C PRO A 67 1.75 -18.46 10.81
N CYS A 68 2.01 -18.42 9.51
CA CYS A 68 1.56 -17.36 8.62
C CYS A 68 0.64 -17.91 7.52
N GLU A 69 -0.61 -17.43 7.47
CA GLU A 69 -1.48 -17.66 6.31
C GLU A 69 -1.11 -16.65 5.22
N VAL A 70 -0.77 -17.13 4.04
CA VAL A 70 -0.39 -16.30 2.90
C VAL A 70 -1.21 -16.65 1.66
N VAL A 71 -1.33 -15.71 0.75
CA VAL A 71 -1.84 -15.96 -0.60
C VAL A 71 -0.73 -16.59 -1.43
N ARG A 72 -1.00 -17.77 -2.00
CA ARG A 72 -0.14 -18.39 -3.00
C ARG A 72 -0.53 -17.93 -4.38
N LEU A 73 0.42 -17.32 -5.10
CA LEU A 73 0.26 -16.89 -6.49
C LEU A 73 0.89 -17.91 -7.43
N ASP A 74 0.28 -18.13 -8.59
CA ASP A 74 0.84 -19.03 -9.61
C ASP A 74 2.01 -18.35 -10.34
N VAL A 75 3.08 -19.12 -10.67
CA VAL A 75 4.29 -18.67 -11.38
C VAL A 75 3.98 -17.99 -12.73
N GLY A 76 2.94 -18.42 -13.40
CA GLY A 76 2.56 -17.89 -14.72
C GLY A 76 1.64 -16.68 -14.68
N GLN A 77 1.23 -16.23 -13.50
CA GLN A 77 0.31 -15.10 -13.39
C GLN A 77 1.01 -13.79 -13.75
N PRO A 78 0.49 -13.00 -14.70
CA PRO A 78 1.08 -11.71 -15.05
C PRO A 78 1.18 -10.79 -13.82
N GLY A 79 2.35 -10.18 -13.62
CA GLY A 79 2.58 -9.28 -12.50
C GLY A 79 2.78 -9.95 -11.14
N ALA A 80 2.71 -11.29 -11.04
CA ALA A 80 2.94 -12.03 -9.79
C ALA A 80 4.32 -11.69 -9.20
N ARG A 81 4.31 -11.29 -7.94
CA ARG A 81 5.51 -10.99 -7.15
C ARG A 81 5.24 -11.29 -5.69
N ASN A 82 6.29 -11.54 -4.94
CA ASN A 82 6.17 -11.69 -3.50
C ASN A 82 5.85 -10.32 -2.87
N LEU A 83 4.77 -10.25 -2.11
CA LEU A 83 4.32 -9.05 -1.40
C LEU A 83 4.33 -9.34 0.12
N LEU A 84 4.80 -8.40 0.89
CA LEU A 84 4.69 -8.41 2.34
C LEU A 84 3.57 -7.45 2.74
N GLY A 85 2.45 -8.01 3.19
CA GLY A 85 1.24 -7.29 3.52
C GLY A 85 1.20 -6.73 4.94
N MET A 86 0.10 -6.07 5.24
CA MET A 86 -0.17 -5.48 6.56
C MET A 86 -0.28 -6.52 7.67
N ASP A 87 -0.55 -7.79 7.34
CA ASP A 87 -0.58 -8.90 8.29
C ASP A 87 0.74 -9.09 9.07
N LEU A 88 1.88 -8.63 8.51
CA LEU A 88 3.18 -8.60 9.19
C LEU A 88 3.44 -7.28 9.92
N MET A 89 2.87 -6.16 9.47
CA MET A 89 3.24 -4.81 9.94
C MET A 89 2.27 -4.22 10.96
N LYS A 90 0.98 -4.57 10.92
CA LYS A 90 -0.12 -3.88 11.64
C LYS A 90 -0.02 -3.87 13.17
N THR A 91 0.86 -4.65 13.76
CA THR A 91 1.10 -4.69 15.22
C THR A 91 2.40 -4.02 15.62
N HIS A 92 3.13 -3.45 14.67
CA HIS A 92 4.45 -2.87 14.87
C HIS A 92 4.43 -1.35 14.67
N ARG A 93 5.47 -0.71 15.18
CA ARG A 93 5.87 0.62 14.76
C ARG A 93 6.79 0.48 13.55
N CYS A 94 6.47 1.21 12.47
CA CYS A 94 7.21 1.16 11.21
C CYS A 94 7.59 2.57 10.76
N ASP A 95 8.88 2.88 10.70
CA ASP A 95 9.38 4.13 10.17
C ASP A 95 9.90 3.92 8.74
N PHE A 96 9.19 4.44 7.75
CA PHE A 96 9.56 4.41 6.34
C PHE A 96 10.37 5.66 6.01
N LEU A 97 11.67 5.52 5.97
CA LEU A 97 12.64 6.60 5.73
C LEU A 97 13.01 6.62 4.25
N PHE A 98 12.20 7.29 3.44
CA PHE A 98 12.36 7.31 1.98
C PHE A 98 13.64 8.04 1.53
N ASP A 99 14.11 9.04 2.28
CA ASP A 99 15.37 9.74 2.02
C ASP A 99 16.58 8.83 2.19
N ASP A 100 16.53 7.86 3.11
CA ASP A 100 17.58 6.89 3.39
C ASP A 100 17.35 5.52 2.69
N GLY A 101 16.17 5.31 2.10
CA GLY A 101 15.79 4.02 1.52
C GLY A 101 15.70 2.90 2.57
N ARG A 102 15.30 3.20 3.81
CA ARG A 102 15.25 2.27 4.95
C ARG A 102 13.86 2.14 5.53
N LEU A 103 13.55 0.94 6.02
CA LEU A 103 12.46 0.66 6.94
C LEU A 103 13.06 0.30 8.30
N VAL A 104 12.63 1.01 9.35
CA VAL A 104 13.00 0.73 10.74
C VAL A 104 11.77 0.21 11.48
N ILE A 105 11.91 -0.94 12.13
CA ILE A 105 10.83 -1.60 12.87
C ILE A 105 11.06 -1.39 14.37
N ASP A 106 9.95 -1.09 15.07
CA ASP A 106 9.92 -0.93 16.53
C ASP A 106 10.98 0.04 17.06
N SER A 107 11.20 1.15 16.33
CA SER A 107 12.10 2.21 16.79
C SER A 107 11.66 2.74 18.17
N PRO A 108 12.59 2.98 19.08
CA PRO A 108 12.26 3.45 20.42
C PRO A 108 11.73 4.90 20.41
N GLY A 109 10.93 5.25 21.41
CA GLY A 109 10.37 6.59 21.60
C GLY A 109 8.92 6.72 21.14
N GLN A 110 8.40 7.95 21.19
CA GLN A 110 7.05 8.30 20.74
C GLN A 110 7.15 9.05 19.41
N LEU A 111 6.04 9.10 18.68
CA LEU A 111 5.92 9.98 17.52
C LEU A 111 5.99 11.44 18.02
N GLU A 112 6.89 12.24 17.43
CA GLU A 112 7.02 13.67 17.79
C GLU A 112 5.75 14.45 17.42
N THR A 113 5.14 14.11 16.28
CA THR A 113 3.84 14.59 15.85
C THR A 113 2.98 13.37 15.56
N SER A 114 1.73 13.40 15.98
CA SER A 114 0.80 12.28 15.79
C SER A 114 -0.49 12.78 15.18
N HIS A 115 -0.90 12.13 14.11
CA HIS A 115 -2.17 12.32 13.41
C HIS A 115 -2.92 10.99 13.40
N ASP A 116 -4.24 11.06 13.23
CA ASP A 116 -5.10 9.89 13.18
C ASP A 116 -4.75 9.03 11.97
N LEU A 117 -4.54 7.75 12.22
CA LEU A 117 -4.47 6.67 11.25
C LEU A 117 -5.69 5.77 11.48
N HIS A 118 -6.33 5.33 10.42
CA HIS A 118 -7.39 4.34 10.52
C HIS A 118 -7.02 3.09 9.72
N LEU A 119 -7.11 1.92 10.36
CA LEU A 119 -7.06 0.64 9.65
C LEU A 119 -8.51 0.17 9.46
N ASP A 120 -8.89 -0.14 8.22
CA ASP A 120 -10.18 -0.77 7.93
C ASP A 120 -10.16 -2.28 8.21
N ASP A 121 -11.28 -2.97 7.94
CA ASP A 121 -11.41 -4.43 8.18
C ASP A 121 -10.47 -5.27 7.29
N ALA A 122 -9.94 -4.68 6.22
CA ALA A 122 -8.93 -5.29 5.34
C ALA A 122 -7.49 -4.86 5.69
N ASP A 123 -7.32 -4.14 6.80
CA ASP A 123 -6.05 -3.58 7.28
C ASP A 123 -5.45 -2.47 6.38
N HIS A 124 -6.23 -1.83 5.50
CA HIS A 124 -5.74 -0.71 4.71
C HIS A 124 -5.48 0.51 5.62
N PRO A 125 -4.29 1.14 5.54
CA PRO A 125 -3.96 2.31 6.36
C PRO A 125 -4.47 3.61 5.71
N TYR A 126 -5.51 4.20 6.30
CA TYR A 126 -6.09 5.47 5.85
C TYR A 126 -5.45 6.65 6.56
N VAL A 127 -5.09 7.66 5.78
CA VAL A 127 -4.61 8.97 6.25
C VAL A 127 -5.44 10.10 5.64
N GLY A 128 -5.60 11.19 6.37
CA GLY A 128 -6.27 12.39 5.88
C GLY A 128 -5.35 13.22 5.00
N VAL A 129 -5.83 13.57 3.80
CA VAL A 129 -5.16 14.49 2.86
C VAL A 129 -5.94 15.79 2.83
N ARG A 130 -5.28 16.92 3.08
CA ARG A 130 -5.89 18.25 3.06
C ARG A 130 -5.48 19.00 1.81
N PHE A 131 -6.46 19.47 1.07
CA PHE A 131 -6.37 20.48 0.04
C PHE A 131 -6.82 21.85 0.61
N PRO A 132 -6.65 22.97 -0.11
CA PRO A 132 -7.08 24.29 0.39
C PRO A 132 -8.54 24.34 0.85
N GLU A 133 -9.46 23.74 0.10
CA GLU A 133 -10.90 23.84 0.32
C GLU A 133 -11.56 22.53 0.80
N LEU A 134 -10.81 21.42 0.88
CA LEU A 134 -11.39 20.11 1.20
C LEU A 134 -10.39 19.17 1.86
N THR A 135 -10.93 18.09 2.43
CA THR A 135 -10.14 16.97 2.97
C THR A 135 -10.58 15.67 2.28
N ALA A 136 -9.61 14.86 1.85
CA ALA A 136 -9.81 13.55 1.24
C ALA A 136 -9.34 12.44 2.17
N GLN A 137 -9.91 11.23 1.99
CA GLN A 137 -9.49 10.00 2.64
C GLN A 137 -8.60 9.21 1.69
N ALA A 138 -7.40 8.89 2.11
CA ALA A 138 -6.43 8.21 1.26
C ALA A 138 -5.88 6.96 1.91
N VAL A 139 -5.82 5.85 1.17
CA VAL A 139 -5.04 4.67 1.56
C VAL A 139 -3.57 4.94 1.28
N TRP A 140 -2.71 4.70 2.27
CA TRP A 140 -1.26 4.81 2.14
C TRP A 140 -0.71 3.47 1.64
N ASP A 141 -0.17 3.43 0.40
CA ASP A 141 0.13 2.20 -0.31
C ASP A 141 1.54 2.19 -0.92
N THR A 142 2.44 1.39 -0.32
CA THR A 142 3.81 1.19 -0.80
C THR A 142 3.90 0.26 -2.03
N GLY A 143 2.84 -0.47 -2.35
CA GLY A 143 2.72 -1.30 -3.54
C GLY A 143 2.38 -0.50 -4.81
N ALA A 144 1.75 0.67 -4.65
CA ALA A 144 1.37 1.54 -5.77
C ALA A 144 2.56 2.37 -6.28
N GLY A 145 2.90 2.22 -7.56
CA GLY A 145 3.99 2.98 -8.21
C GLY A 145 3.67 4.45 -8.48
N ILE A 146 2.39 4.80 -8.55
CA ILE A 146 1.86 6.15 -8.76
C ILE A 146 0.66 6.35 -7.84
N THR A 147 0.47 7.58 -7.37
CA THR A 147 -0.75 7.94 -6.63
C THR A 147 -1.96 7.86 -7.54
N ILE A 148 -3.03 7.26 -7.05
CA ILE A 148 -4.30 7.11 -7.76
C ILE A 148 -5.31 8.07 -7.14
N VAL A 149 -6.12 8.73 -7.98
CA VAL A 149 -7.30 9.51 -7.57
C VAL A 149 -8.55 8.84 -8.11
N ASP A 150 -9.61 8.75 -7.28
CA ASP A 150 -10.91 8.28 -7.73
C ASP A 150 -11.50 9.25 -8.76
N ARG A 151 -12.05 8.72 -9.86
CA ARG A 151 -12.66 9.54 -10.93
C ARG A 151 -13.84 10.36 -10.43
N GLY A 152 -14.63 9.81 -9.50
CA GLY A 152 -15.75 10.53 -8.90
C GLY A 152 -15.27 11.70 -8.04
N PHE A 153 -14.23 11.50 -7.23
CA PHE A 153 -13.61 12.55 -6.44
C PHE A 153 -12.99 13.63 -7.34
N LEU A 154 -12.25 13.25 -8.39
CA LEU A 154 -11.67 14.19 -9.37
C LEU A 154 -12.76 15.02 -10.05
N ALA A 155 -13.86 14.40 -10.48
CA ALA A 155 -14.96 15.08 -11.15
C ALA A 155 -15.66 16.13 -10.27
N THR A 156 -15.67 15.91 -8.95
CA THR A 156 -16.27 16.84 -7.97
C THR A 156 -15.30 17.96 -7.54
N HIS A 157 -13.99 17.77 -7.77
CA HIS A 157 -12.94 18.70 -7.34
C HIS A 157 -11.93 18.99 -8.46
N PRO A 158 -12.38 19.41 -9.67
CA PRO A 158 -11.53 19.54 -10.86
C PRO A 158 -10.41 20.57 -10.68
N ASP A 159 -10.59 21.59 -9.85
CA ASP A 159 -9.61 22.66 -9.63
C ASP A 159 -8.32 22.17 -8.93
N SER A 160 -8.39 21.00 -8.28
CA SER A 160 -7.23 20.38 -7.63
C SER A 160 -6.40 19.50 -8.56
N PHE A 161 -6.82 19.30 -9.82
CA PHE A 161 -6.18 18.37 -10.76
C PHE A 161 -6.08 18.98 -12.17
N HIS A 162 -4.88 18.96 -12.74
CA HIS A 162 -4.62 19.46 -14.10
C HIS A 162 -4.28 18.29 -15.02
N GLU A 163 -5.00 18.14 -16.12
CA GLU A 163 -4.77 17.07 -17.09
C GLU A 163 -3.32 17.08 -17.59
N PHE A 164 -2.69 15.88 -17.66
CA PHE A 164 -1.31 15.73 -18.07
C PHE A 164 -1.14 14.80 -19.29
N GLY A 165 -2.02 13.81 -19.47
CA GLY A 165 -1.95 12.82 -20.55
C GLY A 165 -2.49 11.45 -20.13
N SER A 166 -1.89 10.37 -20.60
CA SER A 166 -2.25 9.00 -20.20
C SER A 166 -1.03 8.13 -19.92
N SER A 167 -1.24 7.02 -19.23
CA SER A 167 -0.23 5.97 -19.01
C SER A 167 -0.91 4.61 -18.83
N THR A 168 -0.20 3.53 -19.15
CA THR A 168 -0.69 2.17 -18.85
C THR A 168 -0.38 1.83 -17.40
N GLY A 169 -1.43 1.57 -16.61
CA GLY A 169 -1.33 1.02 -15.26
C GLY A 169 -1.48 -0.50 -15.27
N THR A 170 -0.81 -1.19 -14.33
CA THR A 170 -0.98 -2.62 -14.08
C THR A 170 -1.24 -2.81 -12.59
N ASP A 171 -2.30 -3.54 -12.22
CA ASP A 171 -2.60 -3.84 -10.83
C ASP A 171 -1.99 -5.17 -10.34
N ALA A 172 -2.24 -5.53 -9.09
CA ALA A 172 -1.75 -6.76 -8.47
C ALA A 172 -2.29 -8.03 -9.13
N THR A 173 -3.41 -7.97 -9.88
CA THR A 173 -3.95 -9.11 -10.63
C THR A 173 -3.26 -9.29 -11.99
N GLY A 174 -2.43 -8.33 -12.40
CA GLY A 174 -1.80 -8.27 -13.74
C GLY A 174 -2.69 -7.63 -14.81
N ALA A 175 -3.90 -7.14 -14.44
CA ALA A 175 -4.76 -6.42 -15.36
C ALA A 175 -4.12 -5.09 -15.76
N GLN A 176 -4.14 -4.78 -17.08
CA GLN A 176 -3.58 -3.56 -17.65
C GLN A 176 -4.68 -2.67 -18.19
N VAL A 177 -4.64 -1.40 -17.83
CA VAL A 177 -5.61 -0.40 -18.28
C VAL A 177 -4.88 0.89 -18.64
N GLU A 178 -5.23 1.47 -19.80
CA GLU A 178 -4.81 2.83 -20.13
C GLU A 178 -5.59 3.81 -19.24
N THR A 179 -4.85 4.65 -18.52
CA THR A 179 -5.39 5.47 -17.45
C THR A 179 -5.02 6.93 -17.69
N PRO A 180 -5.99 7.86 -17.70
CA PRO A 180 -5.71 9.30 -17.73
C PRO A 180 -4.83 9.69 -16.54
N THR A 181 -3.89 10.60 -16.78
CA THR A 181 -2.99 11.13 -15.75
C THR A 181 -3.16 12.63 -15.60
N PHE A 182 -3.01 13.09 -14.36
CA PHE A 182 -3.15 14.48 -13.97
C PHE A 182 -1.94 14.89 -13.11
N VAL A 183 -1.77 16.18 -12.94
CA VAL A 183 -0.94 16.76 -11.89
C VAL A 183 -1.87 17.20 -10.77
N VAL A 184 -1.74 16.60 -9.58
CA VAL A 184 -2.45 17.06 -8.39
C VAL A 184 -1.79 18.33 -7.86
N SER A 185 -2.59 19.29 -7.39
CA SER A 185 -2.12 20.52 -6.75
C SER A 185 -1.42 20.25 -5.42
N GLU A 186 -0.79 21.27 -4.83
CA GLU A 186 -0.20 21.16 -3.50
C GLU A 186 -1.23 20.66 -2.50
N MET A 187 -0.84 19.70 -1.66
CA MET A 187 -1.65 19.14 -0.60
C MET A 187 -0.86 19.00 0.70
N THR A 188 -1.54 18.81 1.82
CA THR A 188 -0.93 18.66 3.15
C THR A 188 -1.35 17.34 3.77
N ILE A 189 -0.38 16.56 4.28
CA ILE A 189 -0.63 15.31 5.00
C ILE A 189 0.20 15.36 6.29
N GLY A 190 -0.43 15.11 7.42
CA GLY A 190 0.27 15.14 8.70
C GLY A 190 0.98 16.47 9.00
N GLY A 191 0.44 17.60 8.52
CA GLY A 191 1.05 18.92 8.68
C GLY A 191 2.20 19.24 7.69
N VAL A 192 2.65 18.27 6.90
CA VAL A 192 3.71 18.43 5.88
C VAL A 192 3.08 18.74 4.52
N ARG A 193 3.64 19.72 3.79
CA ARG A 193 3.23 20.06 2.43
C ARG A 193 3.89 19.14 1.41
N PHE A 194 3.10 18.66 0.47
CA PHE A 194 3.52 17.85 -0.67
C PHE A 194 3.40 18.66 -1.95
N SER A 195 4.48 18.70 -2.71
CA SER A 195 4.53 19.43 -3.97
C SER A 195 3.62 18.81 -5.03
N PRO A 196 3.13 19.59 -6.03
CA PRO A 196 2.40 19.07 -7.16
C PRO A 196 3.14 17.90 -7.83
N HIS A 197 2.43 16.82 -8.15
CA HIS A 197 3.02 15.64 -8.78
C HIS A 197 1.98 14.86 -9.57
N ARG A 198 2.46 13.87 -10.35
CA ARG A 198 1.59 13.07 -11.21
C ARG A 198 0.77 12.06 -10.42
N VAL A 199 -0.51 11.95 -10.81
CA VAL A 199 -1.47 10.97 -10.32
C VAL A 199 -2.19 10.33 -11.50
N ALA A 200 -2.71 9.11 -11.32
CA ALA A 200 -3.54 8.41 -12.30
C ALA A 200 -5.01 8.44 -11.86
N ALA A 201 -5.94 8.71 -12.78
CA ALA A 201 -7.36 8.74 -12.46
C ALA A 201 -8.01 7.38 -12.77
N VAL A 202 -8.46 6.68 -11.74
CA VAL A 202 -9.10 5.36 -11.83
C VAL A 202 -10.50 5.40 -11.23
N ASP A 203 -11.42 4.63 -11.78
CA ASP A 203 -12.73 4.41 -11.17
C ASP A 203 -12.57 3.44 -9.98
N LEU A 204 -12.58 4.00 -8.75
CA LEU A 204 -12.51 3.23 -7.51
C LEU A 204 -13.89 2.81 -6.99
N ALA A 205 -15.00 3.19 -7.66
CA ALA A 205 -16.35 2.85 -7.20
C ALA A 205 -16.58 1.34 -6.99
N PRO A 206 -16.07 0.43 -7.84
CA PRO A 206 -16.21 -1.01 -7.60
C PRO A 206 -15.51 -1.48 -6.32
N ALA A 207 -14.29 -0.99 -6.03
CA ALA A 207 -13.58 -1.30 -4.80
C ALA A 207 -14.27 -0.65 -3.59
N ASN A 208 -14.63 0.62 -3.70
CA ASN A 208 -15.31 1.39 -2.66
C ASN A 208 -16.66 0.80 -2.25
N ALA A 209 -17.37 0.11 -3.16
CA ALA A 209 -18.65 -0.53 -2.85
C ALA A 209 -18.57 -1.62 -1.76
N THR A 210 -17.38 -2.17 -1.52
CA THR A 210 -17.14 -3.20 -0.50
C THR A 210 -16.50 -2.68 0.77
N LEU A 211 -16.14 -1.40 0.83
CA LEU A 211 -15.42 -0.78 1.93
C LEU A 211 -16.36 0.05 2.81
N ALA A 212 -16.21 -0.05 4.12
CA ALA A 212 -16.93 0.80 5.07
C ALA A 212 -16.51 2.28 4.96
N ARG A 213 -15.28 2.53 4.51
CA ARG A 213 -14.73 3.87 4.26
C ARG A 213 -14.23 3.95 2.83
N PRO A 214 -14.89 4.70 1.95
CA PRO A 214 -14.42 4.88 0.58
C PRO A 214 -13.05 5.55 0.52
N MET A 215 -12.28 5.18 -0.50
CA MET A 215 -11.00 5.79 -0.85
C MET A 215 -11.24 6.91 -1.87
N ASP A 216 -10.83 8.14 -1.56
CA ASP A 216 -10.74 9.23 -2.54
C ASP A 216 -9.43 9.15 -3.32
N LEU A 217 -8.36 8.70 -2.61
CA LEU A 217 -7.03 8.49 -3.19
C LEU A 217 -6.39 7.19 -2.67
N ILE A 218 -5.44 6.67 -3.46
CA ILE A 218 -4.43 5.70 -3.02
C ILE A 218 -3.08 6.40 -3.17
N LEU A 219 -2.41 6.70 -2.05
CA LEU A 219 -1.11 7.37 -2.06
C LEU A 219 -0.02 6.38 -2.45
N GLY A 220 0.46 6.49 -3.68
CA GLY A 220 1.54 5.68 -4.20
C GLY A 220 2.89 6.41 -4.15
N PHE A 221 3.90 5.78 -4.74
CA PHE A 221 5.30 6.19 -4.68
C PHE A 221 5.54 7.67 -5.04
N THR A 222 4.79 8.24 -5.99
CA THR A 222 4.92 9.66 -6.37
C THR A 222 4.62 10.64 -5.23
N THR A 223 3.77 10.24 -4.28
CA THR A 223 3.53 10.99 -3.03
C THR A 223 4.51 10.56 -1.94
N LEU A 224 4.67 9.25 -1.74
CA LEU A 224 5.33 8.69 -0.56
C LEU A 224 6.79 9.14 -0.44
N VAL A 225 7.50 9.26 -1.56
CA VAL A 225 8.93 9.66 -1.59
C VAL A 225 9.20 11.11 -1.19
N GLN A 226 8.16 11.93 -1.05
CA GLN A 226 8.31 13.34 -0.70
C GLN A 226 8.48 13.59 0.80
N ALA A 227 8.35 12.53 1.64
CA ALA A 227 8.44 12.63 3.09
C ALA A 227 8.94 11.31 3.70
N ASN A 228 9.34 11.36 4.96
CA ASN A 228 9.47 10.19 5.80
C ASN A 228 8.18 9.98 6.60
N TRP A 229 7.82 8.72 6.81
CA TRP A 229 6.56 8.34 7.41
C TRP A 229 6.80 7.44 8.62
N HIS A 230 6.15 7.75 9.73
CA HIS A 230 6.31 7.09 11.00
C HIS A 230 4.96 6.55 11.46
N PHE A 231 4.76 5.25 11.35
CA PHE A 231 3.51 4.61 11.74
C PHE A 231 3.64 3.90 13.08
N ASP A 232 2.71 4.15 13.98
CA ASP A 232 2.40 3.26 15.10
C ASP A 232 1.06 2.60 14.77
N PHE A 233 1.11 1.49 14.04
CA PHE A 233 -0.09 0.80 13.58
C PHE A 233 -0.94 0.29 14.76
N SER A 234 -0.30 -0.15 15.84
CA SER A 234 -0.99 -0.66 17.02
C SER A 234 -1.80 0.42 17.74
N ARG A 235 -1.33 1.67 17.70
CA ARG A 235 -2.01 2.84 18.26
C ARG A 235 -2.84 3.63 17.25
N GLN A 236 -2.86 3.20 16.00
CA GLN A 236 -3.50 3.89 14.90
C GLN A 236 -3.06 5.36 14.80
N ALA A 237 -1.76 5.58 14.77
CA ALA A 237 -1.16 6.90 14.72
C ALA A 237 -0.11 6.98 13.62
N VAL A 238 -0.03 8.15 12.96
CA VAL A 238 0.96 8.43 11.93
C VAL A 238 1.63 9.78 12.17
N GLY A 239 2.94 9.82 12.07
CA GLY A 239 3.76 11.03 11.96
C GLY A 239 4.32 11.17 10.55
N VAL A 240 4.43 12.41 10.08
CA VAL A 240 5.04 12.72 8.78
C VAL A 240 6.11 13.77 9.01
N THR A 241 7.31 13.54 8.46
CA THR A 241 8.41 14.49 8.56
C THR A 241 9.01 14.75 7.17
N ARG A 242 9.48 15.96 6.91
CA ARG A 242 10.28 16.19 5.71
C ARG A 242 11.60 15.44 5.86
N GLY A 243 12.02 14.77 4.76
CA GLY A 243 13.41 14.40 4.62
C GLY A 243 14.30 15.65 4.72
N PHE A 244 15.53 15.51 5.14
CA PHE A 244 16.46 16.63 5.13
C PHE A 244 16.62 17.13 3.70
N ASP A 245 16.41 18.43 3.49
CA ASP A 245 16.77 19.09 2.24
C ASP A 245 18.27 18.81 2.01
N ARG A 246 18.58 18.02 0.97
CA ARG A 246 19.95 17.79 0.51
C ARG A 246 20.36 18.87 -0.48
#